data_dd7eeb816d3dc0890b6ef471ede9b28b
#
_entry.id   dd7eeb816d3dc0890b6ef471ede9b28b
#
_cell.length_a   1.000
_cell.length_b   1.000
_cell.length_c   1.000
_cell.angle_alpha   90.00
_cell.angle_beta   90.00
_cell.angle_gamma   90.00
#
_symmetry.space_group_name_H-M   'P 1'
#
loop_
_entity.id
_entity.type
_entity.pdbx_description
1 polymer ?
#
loop_
_entity_poly.entity_id
_entity_poly.type
_entity_poly.pdbx_seq_one_letter_code
_entity_poly.pdbx_strand_id
1 'polypeptide(L)' 'MVKIRLQRMGKKKAPFYHIVVADSKSPRDGKIIEKIGTYNPMTDPATIELDNEKVATWIKNGAKPTDTVKALIEKAAK' A
#
# COMPACT_ATOMS: atom_id res chain seq x y z
N MET A 1 -2.14 -15.07 6.87
CA MET A 1 -0.95 -14.46 6.24
C MET A 1 -1.13 -12.96 6.12
N VAL A 2 -0.14 -12.19 6.50
CA VAL A 2 -0.19 -10.73 6.41
C VAL A 2 0.30 -10.28 5.05
N LYS A 3 -0.45 -9.38 4.42
CA LYS A 3 -0.10 -8.83 3.11
C LYS A 3 -0.11 -7.30 3.12
N ILE A 4 0.72 -6.73 2.27
CA ILE A 4 0.72 -5.29 2.02
C ILE A 4 -0.01 -5.07 0.70
N ARG A 5 -1.10 -4.29 0.73
CA ARG A 5 -1.94 -4.11 -0.45
C ARG A 5 -2.47 -2.69 -0.56
N LEU A 6 -3.04 -2.36 -1.71
CA LEU A 6 -3.69 -1.08 -1.93
C LEU A 6 -5.15 -1.14 -1.52
N GLN A 7 -5.61 -0.10 -0.84
CA GLN A 7 -7.01 0.10 -0.53
C GLN A 7 -7.47 1.35 -1.28
N ARG A 8 -8.47 1.20 -2.15
CA ARG A 8 -8.96 2.32 -2.92
C ARG A 8 -9.73 3.30 -2.04
N MET A 9 -9.38 4.57 -2.17
CA MET A 9 -10.02 5.67 -1.47
C MET A 9 -10.40 6.75 -2.49
N GLY A 10 -11.12 7.76 -2.04
CA GLY A 10 -11.44 8.91 -2.87
C GLY A 10 -12.70 8.73 -3.71
N LYS A 11 -12.96 9.71 -4.57
CA LYS A 11 -14.15 9.75 -5.41
C LYS A 11 -13.96 9.00 -6.72
N LYS A 12 -15.06 8.71 -7.40
CA LYS A 12 -15.07 7.97 -8.65
C LYS A 12 -14.14 8.54 -9.74
N LYS A 13 -14.03 9.87 -9.81
CA LYS A 13 -13.20 10.55 -10.83
C LYS A 13 -11.84 10.98 -10.31
N ALA A 14 -11.57 10.78 -9.02
CA ALA A 14 -10.32 11.16 -8.39
C ALA A 14 -9.86 10.06 -7.44
N PRO A 15 -9.54 8.87 -7.98
CA PRO A 15 -9.13 7.76 -7.13
C PRO A 15 -7.75 8.01 -6.54
N PHE A 16 -7.59 7.63 -5.28
CA PHE A 16 -6.27 7.49 -4.70
C PHE A 16 -6.29 6.26 -3.80
N TYR A 17 -5.11 5.84 -3.38
CA TYR A 17 -4.97 4.58 -2.67
C TYR A 17 -4.18 4.75 -1.40
N HIS A 18 -4.60 4.04 -0.35
CA HIS A 18 -3.77 3.84 0.82
C HIS A 18 -3.00 2.54 0.66
N ILE A 19 -1.73 2.55 1.02
CA ILE A 19 -0.91 1.34 1.05
C ILE A 19 -1.02 0.83 2.48
N VAL A 20 -1.64 -0.35 2.63
CA VAL A 20 -2.03 -0.84 3.95
C VAL A 20 -1.52 -2.25 4.17
N VAL A 21 -1.32 -2.58 5.44
CA VAL A 21 -1.00 -3.93 5.89
C VAL A 21 -2.29 -4.54 6.42
N ALA A 22 -2.65 -5.72 5.92
CA ALA A 22 -3.86 -6.40 6.34
C ALA A 22 -3.67 -7.92 6.28
N ASP A 23 -4.46 -8.62 7.08
CA ASP A 23 -4.49 -10.08 7.03
C ASP A 23 -5.22 -10.52 5.77
N SER A 24 -4.63 -11.45 5.01
CA SER A 24 -5.22 -11.95 3.77
C SER A 24 -6.58 -12.63 3.96
N LYS A 25 -6.88 -13.06 5.18
CA LYS A 25 -8.17 -13.66 5.53
C LYS A 25 -9.26 -12.63 5.78
N SER A 26 -8.90 -11.35 5.97
CA SER A 26 -9.87 -10.30 6.19
C SER A 26 -10.54 -9.91 4.87
N PRO A 27 -11.83 -9.50 4.89
CA PRO A 27 -12.48 -8.98 3.70
C PRO A 27 -11.71 -7.78 3.14
N ARG A 28 -11.87 -7.55 1.84
CA ARG A 28 -11.22 -6.43 1.15
C ARG A 28 -11.47 -5.08 1.84
N ASP A 29 -12.67 -4.89 2.37
CA ASP A 29 -13.06 -3.67 3.07
C ASP A 29 -12.98 -3.84 4.59
N GLY A 30 -12.33 -4.91 5.06
CA GLY A 30 -12.19 -5.20 6.47
C GLY A 30 -11.14 -4.36 7.14
N LYS A 31 -10.94 -4.62 8.43
CA LYS A 31 -9.96 -3.90 9.22
C LYS A 31 -8.56 -4.11 8.67
N ILE A 32 -7.85 -3.00 8.53
CA ILE A 32 -6.42 -3.04 8.23
C ILE A 32 -5.64 -3.08 9.54
N ILE A 33 -4.42 -3.63 9.46
CA ILE A 33 -3.52 -3.64 10.61
C ILE A 33 -2.87 -2.26 10.75
N GLU A 34 -2.37 -1.70 9.64
CA GLU A 34 -1.71 -0.40 9.65
C GLU A 34 -1.70 0.20 8.25
N LYS A 35 -1.80 1.52 8.19
CA LYS A 35 -1.56 2.26 6.94
C LYS A 35 -0.10 2.67 6.92
N ILE A 36 0.62 2.30 5.86
CA ILE A 36 2.05 2.56 5.73
C ILE A 36 2.41 3.51 4.60
N GLY A 37 1.43 3.97 3.85
CA GLY A 37 1.69 4.93 2.80
C GLY A 37 0.46 5.28 1.99
N THR A 38 0.67 6.12 0.99
CA THR A 38 -0.38 6.53 0.06
C THR A 38 0.16 6.53 -1.37
N TYR A 39 -0.74 6.35 -2.33
CA TYR A 39 -0.43 6.40 -3.74
C TYR A 39 -1.50 7.21 -4.45
N ASN A 40 -1.10 8.25 -5.16
CA ASN A 40 -2.01 9.08 -5.94
C ASN A 40 -1.60 9.04 -7.41
N PRO A 41 -2.32 8.28 -8.25
CA PRO A 41 -1.99 8.19 -9.67
C PRO A 41 -2.48 9.38 -10.50
N MET A 42 -3.25 10.28 -9.89
CA MET A 42 -3.81 11.43 -10.61
C MET A 42 -2.80 12.57 -10.81
N THR A 43 -1.70 12.56 -10.07
CA THR A 43 -0.63 13.56 -10.27
C THR A 43 0.33 13.08 -11.33
N ASP A 44 1.04 14.00 -11.96
CA ASP A 44 2.05 13.69 -12.96
C ASP A 44 3.38 14.33 -12.56
N PRO A 45 4.40 13.53 -12.15
CA PRO A 45 4.34 12.07 -11.96
C PRO A 45 3.47 11.65 -10.79
N ALA A 46 3.04 10.40 -10.78
CA ALA A 46 2.23 9.87 -9.69
C ALA A 46 2.94 10.03 -8.35
N THR A 47 2.21 10.48 -7.34
CA THR A 47 2.77 10.69 -6.01
C THR A 47 2.69 9.40 -5.21
N ILE A 48 3.83 8.96 -4.69
CA ILE A 48 3.91 7.79 -3.83
C ILE A 48 4.59 8.22 -2.53
N GLU A 49 3.88 8.09 -1.42
CA GLU A 49 4.45 8.34 -0.10
C GLU A 49 4.45 7.03 0.67
N LEU A 50 5.62 6.59 1.10
CA LEU A 50 5.79 5.36 1.85
C LEU A 50 6.67 5.60 3.06
N ASP A 51 6.27 5.01 4.19
CA ASP A 51 7.14 4.92 5.34
C ASP A 51 8.06 3.71 5.14
N ASN A 52 9.25 3.97 4.61
CA ASN A 52 10.20 2.91 4.28
C ASN A 52 10.60 2.06 5.49
N GLU A 53 10.64 2.64 6.67
CA GLU A 53 10.96 1.90 7.89
C GLU A 53 9.86 0.89 8.22
N LYS A 54 8.60 1.32 8.12
CA LYS A 54 7.47 0.41 8.36
C LYS A 54 7.39 -0.67 7.30
N VAL A 55 7.59 -0.30 6.03
CA VAL A 55 7.60 -1.28 4.94
C VAL A 55 8.66 -2.35 5.21
N ALA A 56 9.87 -1.95 5.51
CA ALA A 56 10.97 -2.87 5.79
C ALA A 56 10.67 -3.77 6.99
N THR A 57 10.12 -3.18 8.06
CA THR A 57 9.77 -3.93 9.26
C THR A 57 8.72 -4.99 8.97
N TRP A 58 7.66 -4.62 8.24
CA TRP A 58 6.61 -5.57 7.91
C TRP A 58 7.09 -6.69 7.00
N ILE A 59 7.90 -6.36 6.00
CA ILE A 59 8.48 -7.38 5.10
C ILE A 59 9.39 -8.32 5.89
N LYS A 60 10.21 -7.77 6.78
CA LYS A 60 11.08 -8.57 7.66
C LYS A 60 10.27 -9.53 8.52
N ASN A 61 9.09 -9.12 8.95
CA ASN A 61 8.20 -9.93 9.79
C ASN A 61 7.31 -10.89 8.99
N GLY A 62 7.53 -10.99 7.69
CA GLY A 62 6.84 -11.95 6.86
C GLY A 62 5.66 -11.42 6.05
N ALA A 63 5.39 -10.12 6.10
CA ALA A 63 4.35 -9.53 5.26
C ALA A 63 4.74 -9.59 3.79
N LYS A 64 3.80 -9.96 2.92
CA LYS A 64 4.08 -10.07 1.49
C LYS A 64 3.36 -8.97 0.72
N PRO A 65 4.09 -8.13 -0.03
CA PRO A 65 3.46 -7.13 -0.87
C PRO A 65 2.82 -7.77 -2.10
N THR A 66 1.69 -7.20 -2.53
CA THR A 66 1.10 -7.58 -3.82
C THR A 66 2.03 -7.09 -4.94
N ASP A 67 1.84 -7.63 -6.15
CA ASP A 67 2.68 -7.24 -7.28
C ASP A 67 2.64 -5.73 -7.53
N THR A 68 1.46 -5.13 -7.43
CA THR A 68 1.30 -3.69 -7.61
C THR A 68 2.06 -2.90 -6.53
N VAL A 69 1.92 -3.30 -5.27
CA VAL A 69 2.63 -2.65 -4.16
C VAL A 69 4.13 -2.82 -4.31
N LYS A 70 4.58 -4.00 -4.72
CA LYS A 70 5.99 -4.27 -4.94
C LYS A 70 6.58 -3.32 -5.97
N ALA A 71 5.86 -3.10 -7.07
CA ALA A 71 6.28 -2.15 -8.10
C ALA A 71 6.33 -0.72 -7.57
N LEU A 72 5.36 -0.33 -6.73
CA LEU A 72 5.35 0.99 -6.12
C LEU A 72 6.50 1.20 -5.16
N ILE A 73 6.84 0.18 -4.37
CA ILE A 73 7.97 0.23 -3.46
C ILE A 73 9.27 0.45 -4.24
N GLU A 74 9.45 -0.25 -5.34
CA GLU A 74 10.62 -0.09 -6.20
C GLU A 74 10.70 1.32 -6.77
N LYS A 75 9.59 1.88 -7.23
CA LYS A 75 9.57 3.26 -7.72
C LYS A 75 9.91 4.27 -6.65
N ALA A 76 9.38 4.09 -5.45
CA ALA A 76 9.64 5.00 -4.35
C ALA A 76 11.08 4.94 -3.85
N ALA A 77 11.77 3.84 -4.07
CA ALA A 77 13.15 3.64 -3.64
C ALA A 77 14.17 4.30 -4.60
N LYS A 78 13.73 4.72 -5.76
CA LYS A 78 14.63 5.34 -6.75
C LYS A 78 14.75 6.85 -6.57
#